data_23abd4d77b4f804c169b9a7d25c91578
#
_entry.id   23abd4d77b4f804c169b9a7d25c91578
#
_cell.length_a   1.000
_cell.length_b   1.000
_cell.length_c   1.000
_cell.angle_alpha   90.00
_cell.angle_beta   90.00
_cell.angle_gamma   90.00
#
_symmetry.space_group_name_H-M   'P 1'
#
loop_
_entity.id
_entity.type
_entity.pdbx_description
1 polymer ?
#
loop_
_entity_poly.entity_id
_entity_poly.type
_entity_poly.pdbx_seq_one_letter_code
_entity_poly.pdbx_strand_id
1 'polypeptide(L)'
;ESLVQLGDAVTPLLELQLNNKAAPLAMRMQLPRVLRGIGSSAALNALLFSNVRDDAALHFRIGAQLSRLREEQPDHPVDVDRIHEALGRRRDTYRQLVGAFRDVQAALGPQSLLTRAVGDRLDQALELSFFLLGLLHPPQAMRRIHQHLVGHDSRRRAYALELLENLVAQQERELVMEQVEAHHRELPPGAPGRLWRRL
;
A
#
# COMPACT_ATOMS: atom_id res chain seq x y z
N GLU A 1 -23.76 8.11 -7.10
CA GLU A 1 -24.72 6.97 -6.91
C GLU A 1 -24.94 6.22 -8.23
N SER A 2 -25.13 6.91 -9.36
CA SER A 2 -25.43 6.28 -10.65
C SER A 2 -24.37 5.29 -11.17
N LEU A 3 -23.07 5.58 -11.02
CA LEU A 3 -22.01 4.68 -11.47
C LEU A 3 -21.93 3.38 -10.66
N VAL A 4 -22.20 3.45 -9.36
CA VAL A 4 -22.24 2.25 -8.49
C VAL A 4 -23.41 1.34 -8.89
N GLN A 5 -24.55 1.92 -9.27
CA GLN A 5 -25.73 1.17 -9.71
C GLN A 5 -25.52 0.42 -11.04
N LEU A 6 -24.62 0.91 -11.90
CA LEU A 6 -24.25 0.24 -13.16
C LEU A 6 -23.38 -1.01 -12.93
N GLY A 7 -22.84 -1.19 -11.70
CA GLY A 7 -22.11 -2.39 -11.30
C GLY A 7 -20.90 -2.68 -12.19
N ASP A 8 -20.67 -3.94 -12.49
CA ASP A 8 -19.51 -4.41 -13.25
C ASP A 8 -19.43 -3.93 -14.70
N ALA A 9 -20.53 -3.50 -15.28
CA ALA A 9 -20.55 -3.00 -16.66
C ALA A 9 -19.60 -1.79 -16.86
N VAL A 10 -19.38 -0.99 -15.81
CA VAL A 10 -18.52 0.21 -15.89
C VAL A 10 -17.12 -0.02 -15.29
N THR A 11 -16.88 -1.14 -14.63
CA THR A 11 -15.60 -1.43 -13.97
C THR A 11 -14.39 -1.33 -14.90
N PRO A 12 -14.40 -1.88 -16.15
CA PRO A 12 -13.26 -1.74 -17.06
C PRO A 12 -12.96 -0.28 -17.43
N LEU A 13 -14.00 0.55 -17.59
CA LEU A 13 -13.83 1.96 -17.89
C LEU A 13 -13.25 2.72 -16.70
N LEU A 14 -13.72 2.41 -15.47
CA LEU A 14 -13.20 3.02 -14.24
C LEU A 14 -11.75 2.64 -14.01
N GLU A 15 -11.36 1.38 -14.24
CA GLU A 15 -9.99 0.92 -14.19
C GLU A 15 -9.09 1.65 -15.20
N LEU A 16 -9.54 1.76 -16.46
CA LEU A 16 -8.82 2.50 -17.48
C LEU A 16 -8.58 3.95 -17.05
N GLN A 17 -9.61 4.63 -16.52
CA GLN A 17 -9.49 6.02 -16.06
C GLN A 17 -8.64 6.16 -14.79
N LEU A 18 -8.70 5.19 -13.88
CA LEU A 18 -7.85 5.15 -12.68
C LEU A 18 -6.36 5.13 -13.07
N ASN A 19 -6.02 4.35 -14.08
CA ASN A 19 -4.64 4.16 -14.56
C ASN A 19 -4.20 5.23 -15.57
N ASN A 20 -5.11 6.06 -16.08
CA ASN A 20 -4.84 7.09 -17.09
C ASN A 20 -4.15 8.30 -16.44
N LYS A 21 -2.83 8.43 -16.60
CA LYS A 21 -2.05 9.55 -16.06
C LYS A 21 -2.42 10.91 -16.66
N ALA A 22 -3.02 10.96 -17.86
CA ALA A 22 -3.49 12.19 -18.48
C ALA A 22 -4.83 12.67 -17.91
N ALA A 23 -5.59 11.80 -17.23
CA ALA A 23 -6.84 12.20 -16.58
C ALA A 23 -6.59 13.08 -15.35
N PRO A 24 -7.46 14.08 -15.09
CA PRO A 24 -7.31 14.96 -13.92
C PRO A 24 -7.23 14.18 -12.61
N LEU A 25 -6.25 14.50 -11.76
CA LEU A 25 -6.05 13.83 -10.48
C LEU A 25 -7.31 13.88 -9.61
N ALA A 26 -8.00 15.00 -9.57
CA ALA A 26 -9.23 15.15 -8.81
C ALA A 26 -10.32 14.13 -9.20
N MET A 27 -10.43 13.80 -10.47
CA MET A 27 -11.33 12.75 -10.97
C MET A 27 -10.82 11.38 -10.53
N ARG A 28 -9.54 11.08 -10.75
CA ARG A 28 -8.93 9.79 -10.38
C ARG A 28 -9.07 9.49 -8.88
N MET A 29 -8.99 10.49 -8.04
CA MET A 29 -9.16 10.39 -6.58
C MET A 29 -10.57 9.96 -6.14
N GLN A 30 -11.59 10.10 -6.98
CA GLN A 30 -12.96 9.65 -6.68
C GLN A 30 -13.18 8.18 -7.07
N LEU A 31 -12.44 7.67 -8.05
CA LEU A 31 -12.66 6.33 -8.62
C LEU A 31 -12.49 5.19 -7.60
N PRO A 32 -11.52 5.21 -6.66
CA PRO A 32 -11.41 4.16 -5.65
C PRO A 32 -12.67 4.03 -4.78
N ARG A 33 -13.34 5.13 -4.46
CA ARG A 33 -14.60 5.11 -3.71
C ARG A 33 -15.74 4.47 -4.53
N VAL A 34 -15.80 4.78 -5.82
CA VAL A 34 -16.82 4.20 -6.72
C VAL A 34 -16.59 2.71 -6.87
N LEU A 35 -15.35 2.26 -7.15
CA LEU A 35 -14.99 0.84 -7.26
C LEU A 35 -15.28 0.08 -5.95
N ARG A 36 -14.96 0.66 -4.78
CA ARG A 36 -15.37 0.07 -3.50
C ARG A 36 -16.89 -0.05 -3.39
N GLY A 37 -17.63 0.96 -3.83
CA GLY A 37 -19.10 0.95 -3.79
C GLY A 37 -19.72 -0.11 -4.70
N ILE A 38 -19.09 -0.46 -5.84
CA ILE A 38 -19.48 -1.58 -6.69
C ILE A 38 -19.23 -2.90 -5.93
N GLY A 39 -18.07 -3.03 -5.27
CA GLY A 39 -17.76 -4.13 -4.37
C GLY A 39 -17.61 -5.51 -5.02
N SER A 40 -17.64 -5.61 -6.33
CA SER A 40 -17.44 -6.88 -7.04
C SER A 40 -15.98 -7.31 -7.05
N SER A 41 -15.73 -8.60 -7.34
CA SER A 41 -14.36 -9.11 -7.51
C SER A 41 -13.60 -8.37 -8.62
N ALA A 42 -14.28 -7.99 -9.72
CA ALA A 42 -13.67 -7.21 -10.78
C ALA A 42 -13.26 -5.81 -10.31
N ALA A 43 -14.13 -5.12 -9.57
CA ALA A 43 -13.83 -3.80 -9.00
C ALA A 43 -12.70 -3.85 -7.97
N LEU A 44 -12.64 -4.90 -7.15
CA LEU A 44 -11.53 -5.12 -6.22
C LEU A 44 -10.21 -5.37 -6.96
N ASN A 45 -10.20 -6.19 -8.00
CA ASN A 45 -9.02 -6.44 -8.82
C ASN A 45 -8.53 -5.14 -9.48
N ALA A 46 -9.42 -4.28 -9.96
CA ALA A 46 -9.05 -2.97 -10.51
C ALA A 46 -8.32 -2.08 -9.49
N LEU A 47 -8.68 -2.16 -8.20
CA LEU A 47 -7.97 -1.47 -7.12
C LEU A 47 -6.63 -2.16 -6.78
N LEU A 48 -6.61 -3.49 -6.64
CA LEU A 48 -5.43 -4.27 -6.26
C LEU A 48 -4.29 -4.13 -7.27
N PHE A 49 -4.61 -4.16 -8.57
CA PHE A 49 -3.65 -4.14 -9.66
C PHE A 49 -3.48 -2.78 -10.33
N SER A 50 -4.05 -1.72 -9.74
CA SER A 50 -3.90 -0.36 -10.25
C SER A 50 -2.43 0.05 -10.39
N ASN A 51 -2.10 0.70 -11.52
CA ASN A 51 -0.76 1.20 -11.81
C ASN A 51 -0.65 2.71 -11.51
N VAL A 52 -0.81 3.06 -10.25
CA VAL A 52 -0.78 4.46 -9.78
C VAL A 52 0.51 4.83 -9.06
N ARG A 53 1.62 4.19 -9.46
CA ARG A 53 2.92 4.26 -8.77
C ARG A 53 3.47 5.67 -8.57
N ASP A 54 3.11 6.61 -9.44
CA ASP A 54 3.65 7.97 -9.44
C ASP A 54 2.79 8.94 -8.61
N ASP A 55 1.68 8.46 -8.02
CA ASP A 55 0.73 9.28 -7.29
C ASP A 55 0.50 8.74 -5.89
N ALA A 56 1.22 9.31 -4.93
CA ALA A 56 1.16 8.93 -3.53
C ALA A 56 -0.22 9.12 -2.90
N ALA A 57 -0.91 10.20 -3.23
CA ALA A 57 -2.22 10.50 -2.68
C ALA A 57 -3.26 9.48 -3.18
N LEU A 58 -3.18 9.11 -4.45
CA LEU A 58 -4.04 8.10 -5.04
C LEU A 58 -3.76 6.70 -4.46
N HIS A 59 -2.48 6.36 -4.25
CA HIS A 59 -2.05 5.14 -3.58
C HIS A 59 -2.67 5.00 -2.19
N PHE A 60 -2.52 6.05 -1.38
CA PHE A 60 -3.12 6.08 -0.04
C PHE A 60 -4.66 5.97 -0.11
N ARG A 61 -5.28 6.65 -1.08
CA ARG A 61 -6.73 6.61 -1.26
C ARG A 61 -7.22 5.21 -1.58
N ILE A 62 -6.52 4.47 -2.44
CA ILE A 62 -6.84 3.07 -2.76
C ILE A 62 -6.73 2.20 -1.50
N GLY A 63 -5.60 2.25 -0.79
CA GLY A 63 -5.41 1.49 0.45
C GLY A 63 -6.48 1.79 1.49
N ALA A 64 -6.85 3.05 1.68
CA ALA A 64 -7.92 3.46 2.59
C ALA A 64 -9.29 2.90 2.17
N GLN A 65 -9.60 2.83 0.87
CA GLN A 65 -10.86 2.23 0.41
C GLN A 65 -10.89 0.71 0.60
N LEU A 66 -9.76 0.03 0.36
CA LEU A 66 -9.63 -1.41 0.62
C LEU A 66 -9.81 -1.73 2.11
N SER A 67 -9.16 -0.97 3.01
CA SER A 67 -9.35 -1.12 4.46
C SER A 67 -10.79 -0.91 4.89
N ARG A 68 -11.45 0.14 4.37
CA ARG A 68 -12.86 0.43 4.68
C ARG A 68 -13.79 -0.69 4.21
N LEU A 69 -13.56 -1.26 3.03
CA LEU A 69 -14.34 -2.38 2.56
C LEU A 69 -14.31 -3.52 3.59
N ARG A 70 -13.13 -3.88 4.06
CA ARG A 70 -12.96 -4.96 5.02
C ARG A 70 -13.54 -4.64 6.41
N GLU A 71 -13.45 -3.38 6.84
CA GLU A 71 -14.05 -2.91 8.10
C GLU A 71 -15.58 -2.89 8.05
N GLU A 72 -16.17 -2.45 6.93
CA GLU A 72 -17.63 -2.37 6.74
C GLU A 72 -18.26 -3.73 6.40
N GLN A 73 -17.50 -4.60 5.75
CA GLN A 73 -17.93 -5.92 5.27
C GLN A 73 -16.87 -6.98 5.60
N PRO A 74 -16.76 -7.41 6.87
CA PRO A 74 -15.74 -8.39 7.29
C PRO A 74 -15.83 -9.72 6.53
N ASP A 75 -17.03 -10.13 6.16
CA ASP A 75 -17.32 -11.39 5.45
C ASP A 75 -17.29 -11.23 3.91
N HIS A 76 -16.91 -10.03 3.40
CA HIS A 76 -16.82 -9.83 1.97
C HIS A 76 -15.84 -10.82 1.36
N PRO A 77 -16.25 -11.62 0.36
CA PRO A 77 -15.36 -12.60 -0.25
C PRO A 77 -14.19 -11.91 -0.95
N VAL A 78 -12.97 -12.31 -0.59
CA VAL A 78 -11.73 -11.85 -1.22
C VAL A 78 -11.03 -13.04 -1.85
N ASP A 79 -10.48 -12.82 -3.01
CA ASP A 79 -9.65 -13.81 -3.69
C ASP A 79 -8.25 -13.77 -3.07
N VAL A 80 -7.96 -14.75 -2.22
CA VAL A 80 -6.69 -14.85 -1.48
C VAL A 80 -5.49 -14.95 -2.43
N ASP A 81 -5.61 -15.73 -3.50
CA ASP A 81 -4.53 -15.92 -4.48
C ASP A 81 -4.22 -14.60 -5.20
N ARG A 82 -5.24 -13.82 -5.52
CA ARG A 82 -5.06 -12.48 -6.10
C ARG A 82 -4.40 -11.50 -5.15
N ILE A 83 -4.69 -11.58 -3.86
CA ILE A 83 -4.03 -10.74 -2.86
C ILE A 83 -2.55 -11.17 -2.73
N HIS A 84 -2.25 -12.46 -2.69
CA HIS A 84 -0.87 -12.98 -2.69
C HIS A 84 -0.10 -12.55 -3.95
N GLU A 85 -0.74 -12.61 -5.14
CA GLU A 85 -0.16 -12.09 -6.38
C GLU A 85 0.15 -10.59 -6.26
N ALA A 86 -0.78 -9.80 -5.73
CA ALA A 86 -0.58 -8.37 -5.53
C ALA A 86 0.56 -8.07 -4.53
N LEU A 87 0.65 -8.81 -3.42
CA LEU A 87 1.75 -8.72 -2.46
C LEU A 87 3.10 -9.06 -3.10
N GLY A 88 3.16 -10.12 -3.92
CA GLY A 88 4.37 -10.49 -4.68
C GLY A 88 4.83 -9.35 -5.61
N ARG A 89 3.92 -8.76 -6.37
CA ARG A 89 4.22 -7.59 -7.22
C ARG A 89 4.71 -6.38 -6.41
N ARG A 90 4.17 -6.16 -5.19
CA ARG A 90 4.62 -5.09 -4.30
C ARG A 90 6.02 -5.34 -3.76
N ARG A 91 6.33 -6.57 -3.37
CA ARG A 91 7.68 -6.96 -2.97
C ARG A 91 8.70 -6.67 -4.07
N ASP A 92 8.41 -7.07 -5.30
CA ASP A 92 9.32 -6.86 -6.43
C ASP A 92 9.50 -5.36 -6.76
N THR A 93 8.41 -4.59 -6.69
CA THR A 93 8.47 -3.12 -6.79
C THR A 93 9.33 -2.51 -5.67
N TYR A 94 9.18 -3.01 -4.44
CA TYR A 94 9.92 -2.54 -3.28
C TYR A 94 11.43 -2.78 -3.46
N ARG A 95 11.84 -3.96 -3.94
CA ARG A 95 13.24 -4.25 -4.27
C ARG A 95 13.84 -3.26 -5.28
N GLN A 96 13.08 -2.94 -6.33
CA GLN A 96 13.51 -1.93 -7.32
C GLN A 96 13.69 -0.55 -6.68
N LEU A 97 12.76 -0.14 -5.82
CA LEU A 97 12.84 1.13 -5.09
C LEU A 97 14.04 1.18 -4.14
N VAL A 98 14.35 0.07 -3.45
CA VAL A 98 15.55 -0.03 -2.60
C VAL A 98 16.83 0.17 -3.42
N GLY A 99 16.95 -0.46 -4.59
CA GLY A 99 18.07 -0.23 -5.51
C GLY A 99 18.20 1.24 -5.89
N ALA A 100 17.11 1.82 -6.38
CA ALA A 100 17.09 3.25 -6.76
C ALA A 100 17.41 4.18 -5.58
N PHE A 101 16.93 3.86 -4.37
CA PHE A 101 17.26 4.64 -3.17
C PHE A 101 18.74 4.64 -2.87
N ARG A 102 19.40 3.48 -2.92
CA ARG A 102 20.84 3.36 -2.71
C ARG A 102 21.65 4.13 -3.74
N ASP A 103 21.29 4.00 -5.03
CA ASP A 103 21.96 4.69 -6.12
C ASP A 103 21.85 6.21 -5.97
N VAL A 104 20.66 6.72 -5.68
CA VAL A 104 20.41 8.14 -5.46
C VAL A 104 21.14 8.65 -4.21
N GLN A 105 21.10 7.88 -3.12
CA GLN A 105 21.78 8.24 -1.88
C GLN A 105 23.31 8.28 -2.06
N ALA A 106 23.87 7.33 -2.79
CA ALA A 106 25.30 7.30 -3.09
C ALA A 106 25.74 8.48 -3.97
N ALA A 107 24.91 8.85 -4.96
CA ALA A 107 25.21 9.93 -5.89
C ALA A 107 25.00 11.34 -5.30
N LEU A 108 23.95 11.56 -4.53
CA LEU A 108 23.49 12.89 -4.11
C LEU A 108 23.54 13.10 -2.58
N GLY A 109 23.88 12.07 -1.83
CA GLY A 109 23.91 12.09 -0.37
C GLY A 109 22.54 11.95 0.29
N PRO A 110 22.50 11.62 1.61
CA PRO A 110 21.28 11.30 2.33
C PRO A 110 20.33 12.49 2.53
N GLN A 111 20.83 13.71 2.43
CA GLN A 111 20.07 14.95 2.67
C GLN A 111 19.43 15.52 1.39
N SER A 112 19.69 14.94 0.22
CA SER A 112 19.14 15.46 -1.03
C SER A 112 17.62 15.33 -1.09
N LEU A 113 16.95 16.26 -1.77
CA LEU A 113 15.50 16.20 -1.97
C LEU A 113 15.07 14.93 -2.71
N LEU A 114 15.90 14.46 -3.65
CA LEU A 114 15.61 13.26 -4.41
C LEU A 114 15.74 12.00 -3.54
N THR A 115 16.76 11.92 -2.68
CA THR A 115 16.92 10.82 -1.72
C THR A 115 15.70 10.73 -0.78
N ARG A 116 15.25 11.89 -0.26
CA ARG A 116 14.04 11.95 0.56
C ARG A 116 12.80 11.51 -0.19
N ALA A 117 12.62 11.99 -1.42
CA ALA A 117 11.45 11.62 -2.23
C ALA A 117 11.40 10.12 -2.54
N VAL A 118 12.54 9.46 -2.79
CA VAL A 118 12.60 8.00 -2.96
C VAL A 118 12.36 7.28 -1.63
N GLY A 119 12.87 7.81 -0.51
CA GLY A 119 12.57 7.31 0.83
C GLY A 119 11.08 7.34 1.17
N ASP A 120 10.39 8.45 0.87
CA ASP A 120 8.93 8.56 1.04
C ASP A 120 8.18 7.53 0.20
N ARG A 121 8.70 7.18 -0.97
CA ARG A 121 8.13 6.13 -1.81
C ARG A 121 8.33 4.73 -1.24
N LEU A 122 9.44 4.46 -0.56
CA LEU A 122 9.64 3.21 0.19
C LEU A 122 8.63 3.09 1.34
N ASP A 123 8.41 4.17 2.11
CA ASP A 123 7.37 4.23 3.16
C ASP A 123 6.00 3.88 2.60
N GLN A 124 5.60 4.52 1.50
CA GLN A 124 4.30 4.31 0.85
C GLN A 124 4.14 2.89 0.29
N ALA A 125 5.19 2.34 -0.31
CA ALA A 125 5.15 1.00 -0.87
C ALA A 125 4.98 -0.05 0.23
N LEU A 126 5.66 0.12 1.38
CA LEU A 126 5.49 -0.74 2.54
C LEU A 126 4.08 -0.61 3.13
N GLU A 127 3.56 0.62 3.31
CA GLU A 127 2.22 0.86 3.82
C GLU A 127 1.15 0.15 2.97
N LEU A 128 1.28 0.19 1.63
CA LEU A 128 0.35 -0.50 0.75
C LEU A 128 0.37 -2.02 0.95
N SER A 129 1.52 -2.63 1.22
CA SER A 129 1.60 -4.06 1.54
C SER A 129 0.81 -4.38 2.82
N PHE A 130 0.83 -3.50 3.83
CA PHE A 130 0.02 -3.65 5.03
C PHE A 130 -1.49 -3.40 4.80
N PHE A 131 -1.87 -2.55 3.86
CA PHE A 131 -3.27 -2.46 3.42
C PHE A 131 -3.75 -3.75 2.76
N LEU A 132 -2.91 -4.39 1.94
CA LEU A 132 -3.24 -5.68 1.33
C LEU A 132 -3.36 -6.79 2.37
N LEU A 133 -2.45 -6.86 3.35
CA LEU A 133 -2.57 -7.78 4.48
C LEU A 133 -3.88 -7.53 5.28
N GLY A 134 -4.30 -6.29 5.40
CA GLY A 134 -5.57 -5.92 6.04
C GLY A 134 -6.83 -6.42 5.32
N LEU A 135 -6.72 -6.95 4.09
CA LEU A 135 -7.81 -7.67 3.43
C LEU A 135 -7.93 -9.12 3.91
N LEU A 136 -6.83 -9.73 4.35
CA LEU A 136 -6.76 -11.11 4.83
C LEU A 136 -6.86 -11.20 6.36
N HIS A 137 -6.42 -10.17 7.06
CA HIS A 137 -6.32 -10.08 8.52
C HIS A 137 -7.05 -8.84 9.04
N PRO A 138 -7.28 -8.71 10.37
CA PRO A 138 -7.94 -7.53 10.93
C PRO A 138 -7.25 -6.21 10.50
N PRO A 139 -7.90 -5.33 9.74
CA PRO A 139 -7.25 -4.14 9.15
C PRO A 139 -6.63 -3.21 10.18
N GLN A 140 -7.28 -3.07 11.33
CA GLN A 140 -6.78 -2.23 12.43
C GLN A 140 -5.50 -2.79 13.06
N ALA A 141 -5.37 -4.12 13.16
CA ALA A 141 -4.16 -4.77 13.65
C ALA A 141 -3.00 -4.53 12.67
N MET A 142 -3.22 -4.76 11.37
CA MET A 142 -2.22 -4.52 10.33
C MET A 142 -1.76 -3.06 10.31
N ARG A 143 -2.66 -2.11 10.45
CA ARG A 143 -2.35 -0.68 10.54
C ARG A 143 -1.49 -0.33 11.77
N ARG A 144 -1.81 -0.88 12.93
CA ARG A 144 -1.02 -0.67 14.16
C ARG A 144 0.37 -1.29 14.06
N ILE A 145 0.46 -2.51 13.52
CA ILE A 145 1.74 -3.19 13.28
C ILE A 145 2.61 -2.31 12.38
N HIS A 146 2.11 -1.87 11.22
CA HIS A 146 2.83 -0.97 10.33
C HIS A 146 3.31 0.30 11.04
N GLN A 147 2.44 0.99 11.79
CA GLN A 147 2.79 2.20 12.52
C GLN A 147 3.94 1.99 13.53
N HIS A 148 3.96 0.84 14.20
CA HIS A 148 5.02 0.50 15.15
C HIS A 148 6.31 0.09 14.44
N LEU A 149 6.22 -0.62 13.30
CA LEU A 149 7.39 -1.01 12.51
C LEU A 149 8.15 0.20 11.98
N VAL A 150 7.44 1.20 11.45
CA VAL A 150 8.07 2.44 10.94
C VAL A 150 8.30 3.49 12.01
N GLY A 151 7.92 3.22 13.27
CA GLY A 151 8.10 4.11 14.43
C GLY A 151 9.53 4.13 14.95
N HIS A 152 9.81 5.08 15.86
CA HIS A 152 11.14 5.25 16.47
C HIS A 152 11.39 4.36 17.69
N ASP A 153 10.35 3.78 18.28
CA ASP A 153 10.41 3.00 19.49
C ASP A 153 10.82 1.54 19.19
N SER A 154 12.02 1.16 19.58
CA SER A 154 12.58 -0.17 19.34
C SER A 154 11.79 -1.30 20.03
N ARG A 155 11.21 -1.04 21.21
CA ARG A 155 10.40 -2.03 21.95
C ARG A 155 9.07 -2.27 21.22
N ARG A 156 8.41 -1.20 20.78
CA ARG A 156 7.17 -1.30 20.00
C ARG A 156 7.41 -1.99 18.66
N ARG A 157 8.56 -1.76 18.05
CA ARG A 157 8.96 -2.43 16.81
C ARG A 157 9.14 -3.94 17.01
N ALA A 158 9.89 -4.35 18.05
CA ALA A 158 10.07 -5.77 18.37
C ALA A 158 8.73 -6.46 18.62
N TYR A 159 7.86 -5.84 19.39
CA TYR A 159 6.51 -6.34 19.62
C TYR A 159 5.66 -6.42 18.33
N ALA A 160 5.78 -5.44 17.45
CA ALA A 160 5.07 -5.45 16.17
C ALA A 160 5.56 -6.56 15.23
N LEU A 161 6.87 -6.87 15.24
CA LEU A 161 7.43 -8.02 14.51
C LEU A 161 6.85 -9.34 15.03
N GLU A 162 6.85 -9.53 16.35
CA GLU A 162 6.28 -10.71 16.98
C GLU A 162 4.79 -10.86 16.67
N LEU A 163 4.02 -9.76 16.73
CA LEU A 163 2.61 -9.77 16.35
C LEU A 163 2.41 -10.14 14.87
N LEU A 164 3.24 -9.59 13.98
CA LEU A 164 3.17 -9.90 12.55
C LEU A 164 3.43 -11.40 12.32
N GLU A 165 4.47 -11.94 12.95
CA GLU A 165 4.80 -13.37 12.85
C GLU A 165 3.70 -14.30 13.35
N ASN A 166 2.96 -13.89 14.37
CA ASN A 166 1.87 -14.67 14.94
C ASN A 166 0.53 -14.53 14.20
N LEU A 167 0.29 -13.40 13.52
CA LEU A 167 -0.99 -13.13 12.88
C LEU A 167 -1.05 -13.53 11.41
N VAL A 168 0.09 -13.47 10.69
CA VAL A 168 0.10 -13.72 9.26
C VAL A 168 0.56 -15.15 8.92
N ALA A 169 -0.01 -15.72 7.86
CA ALA A 169 0.42 -17.02 7.37
C ALA A 169 1.88 -16.98 6.86
N GLN A 170 2.55 -18.13 6.84
CA GLN A 170 3.96 -18.20 6.44
C GLN A 170 4.22 -17.59 5.06
N GLN A 171 3.36 -17.87 4.08
CA GLN A 171 3.47 -17.35 2.72
C GLN A 171 3.41 -15.82 2.68
N GLU A 172 2.50 -15.20 3.42
CA GLU A 172 2.35 -13.76 3.52
C GLU A 172 3.54 -13.11 4.22
N ARG A 173 4.03 -13.78 5.27
CA ARG A 173 5.21 -13.38 6.03
C ARG A 173 6.44 -13.29 5.11
N GLU A 174 6.70 -14.31 4.31
CA GLU A 174 7.82 -14.31 3.35
C GLU A 174 7.74 -13.16 2.34
N LEU A 175 6.51 -12.78 1.93
CA LEU A 175 6.31 -11.68 1.00
C LEU A 175 6.53 -10.29 1.62
N VAL A 176 6.32 -10.13 2.93
CA VAL A 176 6.34 -8.82 3.59
C VAL A 176 7.58 -8.61 4.45
N MET A 177 8.11 -9.65 5.09
CA MET A 177 9.28 -9.53 5.98
C MET A 177 10.51 -9.00 5.26
N GLU A 178 10.76 -9.40 4.04
CA GLU A 178 11.86 -8.85 3.24
C GLU A 178 11.74 -7.32 3.05
N GLN A 179 10.52 -6.84 2.83
CA GLN A 179 10.27 -5.40 2.72
C GLN A 179 10.52 -4.69 4.05
N VAL A 180 10.07 -5.28 5.17
CA VAL A 180 10.24 -4.74 6.53
C VAL A 180 11.73 -4.67 6.89
N GLU A 181 12.48 -5.74 6.64
CA GLU A 181 13.92 -5.78 6.92
C GLU A 181 14.71 -4.78 6.06
N ALA A 182 14.40 -4.73 4.76
CA ALA A 182 15.02 -3.75 3.85
C ALA A 182 14.67 -2.32 4.28
N HIS A 183 13.42 -2.06 4.66
CA HIS A 183 12.98 -0.76 5.16
C HIS A 183 13.79 -0.30 6.37
N HIS A 184 13.98 -1.17 7.35
CA HIS A 184 14.77 -0.84 8.55
C HIS A 184 16.24 -0.59 8.26
N ARG A 185 16.79 -1.28 7.26
CA ARG A 185 18.19 -1.11 6.84
C ARG A 185 18.42 0.21 6.15
N GLU A 186 17.53 0.58 5.24
CA GLU A 186 17.70 1.76 4.37
C GLU A 186 17.18 3.06 5.02
N LEU A 187 16.11 2.96 5.80
CA LEU A 187 15.46 4.10 6.45
C LEU A 187 15.48 3.94 7.98
N PRO A 188 16.63 4.16 8.62
CA PRO A 188 16.72 4.05 10.07
C PRO A 188 15.75 5.01 10.75
N PRO A 189 15.29 4.70 11.98
CA PRO A 189 14.40 5.57 12.75
C PRO A 189 15.00 6.96 12.90
N GLY A 190 14.26 7.99 12.50
CA GLY A 190 14.70 9.39 12.57
C GLY A 190 15.17 9.99 11.26
N ALA A 191 15.17 9.26 10.14
CA ALA A 191 15.41 9.86 8.83
C ALA A 191 14.40 10.98 8.55
N PRO A 192 14.84 12.20 8.17
CA PRO A 192 13.95 13.31 7.86
C PRO A 192 13.21 13.01 6.56
N GLY A 193 11.91 12.77 6.60
CA GLY A 193 11.12 12.45 5.39
C GLY A 193 9.61 12.34 5.59
N ARG A 194 9.09 12.47 6.81
CA ARG A 194 7.67 12.17 7.09
C ARG A 194 6.77 13.40 7.14
N LEU A 195 6.75 14.22 6.08
CA LEU A 195 5.92 15.45 6.01
C LEU A 195 4.42 15.19 5.72
N TRP A 196 4.04 14.06 5.16
CA TRP A 196 2.65 13.81 4.72
C TRP A 196 1.72 13.18 5.78
N ARG A 197 2.22 12.86 6.99
CA ARG A 197 1.37 12.35 8.10
C ARG A 197 0.51 13.41 8.80
N ARG A 198 0.48 14.65 8.32
CA ARG A 198 -0.27 15.76 8.94
C ARG A 198 -1.43 16.30 8.07
N LEU A 199 -1.95 15.51 7.15
CA LEU A 199 -3.20 15.76 6.46
C LEU A 199 -4.13 14.56 6.68
#